data_bad1bf6b91df3641be27d6c52b82c5a8
#
_entry.id   bad1bf6b91df3641be27d6c52b82c5a8
#
_cell.length_a   1.000
_cell.length_b   1.000
_cell.length_c   1.000
_cell.angle_alpha   90.00
_cell.angle_beta   90.00
_cell.angle_gamma   90.00
#
_symmetry.space_group_name_H-M   'P 1'
#
loop_
_entity.id
_entity.type
_entity.pdbx_description
1 polymer ?
#
loop_
_entity_poly.entity_id
_entity_poly.type
_entity_poly.pdbx_seq_one_letter_code
_entity_poly.pdbx_strand_id
1 'polypeptide(L)'
;MKRLSILLSLALVASFLFGACAAPAAPAPTQQSAAEQPAAEQPAAEQPAAEQPTAEQPAPPAEQTSIVFYQRGYVEGGTDAGSVNTDKAVAKFEADNPDIDVQIVGIPWTTEGDTKLEAALAAGTDINIFRVTSPNLPRYAKQGILSEITPYMSDEVKNDFYESAFQVATVDGKVWAWPLWVTAISLFVNTDILAERGVEPPTMDNPWTWDQFVEAAKQLTFTRDDGTQVYGFSSSSKWGAVEYYPLMYIDGGRILSADGTQFVQNQPEGVSALDKIASLALDAKVTPPDFGTVDQAGVRAQFKDRQTVAMLMSTPGFIPDLEGSDFPFVVVPPPMGDADKLVTNGAFGLFAVVDVEDEAKVTAAHKLADYLTGSQVAQDVEGWQLAPGLRRSNTSYATTPNREVVAKLVEYGVYEAPVATSAEIGQQYGAALQSIILGEQTAQEAMDEIAPAYQAELDALNQ
;
A
#
# COMPACT_ATOMS: atom_id res chain seq x y z
N MET A 1 28.27 32.42 41.53
CA MET A 1 28.29 31.76 42.86
C MET A 1 27.49 30.44 42.73
N LYS A 2 28.26 29.35 42.99
CA LYS A 2 27.81 27.99 43.37
C LYS A 2 26.93 27.24 42.36
N ARG A 3 27.40 26.30 41.46
CA ARG A 3 28.06 24.97 41.73
C ARG A 3 27.39 24.23 42.89
N LEU A 4 26.85 23.09 42.51
CA LEU A 4 26.63 21.83 43.26
C LEU A 4 25.20 21.32 43.18
N SER A 5 25.00 20.24 42.38
CA SER A 5 24.42 18.96 42.82
C SER A 5 24.31 18.03 41.60
N ILE A 6 25.44 17.43 41.25
CA ILE A 6 25.52 16.11 40.58
C ILE A 6 25.86 15.16 41.73
N LEU A 7 25.31 13.95 41.70
CA LEU A 7 25.48 12.77 42.53
C LEU A 7 24.26 12.48 43.43
N LEU A 8 23.39 11.62 42.91
CA LEU A 8 22.87 10.44 43.64
C LEU A 8 21.84 9.71 42.72
N SER A 9 22.22 8.63 42.08
CA SER A 9 21.37 7.47 41.74
C SER A 9 22.17 6.48 40.90
N LEU A 10 23.23 5.93 41.44
CA LEU A 10 23.85 4.67 41.03
C LEU A 10 23.79 3.77 42.25
N ALA A 11 22.84 2.85 42.31
CA ALA A 11 22.87 1.60 43.05
C ALA A 11 21.44 1.03 43.13
N LEU A 12 21.11 0.08 42.24
CA LEU A 12 20.28 -1.10 42.52
C LEU A 12 20.27 -2.02 41.30
N VAL A 13 21.39 -2.65 41.06
CA VAL A 13 21.46 -3.88 40.23
C VAL A 13 22.27 -4.85 41.04
N ALA A 14 21.63 -5.79 41.69
CA ALA A 14 22.13 -7.14 41.98
C ALA A 14 21.08 -7.89 42.83
N SER A 15 20.91 -9.14 42.49
CA SER A 15 20.24 -10.19 43.27
C SER A 15 18.83 -10.54 42.82
N PHE A 16 18.75 -11.49 41.89
CA PHE A 16 17.88 -12.67 41.99
C PHE A 16 18.43 -13.75 41.04
N LEU A 17 19.32 -14.56 41.56
CA LEU A 17 19.70 -15.87 41.03
C LEU A 17 19.08 -16.93 41.96
N PHE A 18 18.64 -18.04 41.31
CA PHE A 18 18.28 -19.34 41.88
C PHE A 18 16.85 -19.54 42.40
N GLY A 19 16.16 -20.34 41.65
CA GLY A 19 14.94 -21.05 42.02
C GLY A 19 14.55 -22.07 40.97
N ALA A 20 15.37 -23.11 40.76
CA ALA A 20 15.01 -24.28 39.98
C ALA A 20 14.09 -25.17 40.79
N CYS A 21 12.82 -25.33 40.40
CA CYS A 21 11.96 -26.41 40.86
C CYS A 21 11.71 -27.37 39.68
N ALA A 22 12.28 -28.57 39.81
CA ALA A 22 12.05 -29.72 38.96
C ALA A 22 10.65 -30.29 39.21
N ALA A 23 9.87 -30.50 38.14
CA ALA A 23 8.67 -31.33 38.17
C ALA A 23 9.00 -32.77 37.70
N PRO A 24 8.37 -33.81 38.28
CA PRO A 24 8.79 -35.19 38.07
C PRO A 24 8.28 -35.73 36.71
N ALA A 25 9.14 -36.55 36.10
CA ALA A 25 8.88 -37.27 34.85
C ALA A 25 7.83 -38.38 35.04
N ALA A 26 6.91 -38.50 34.11
CA ALA A 26 5.99 -39.63 33.96
C ALA A 26 6.71 -40.82 33.33
N PRO A 27 6.39 -42.09 33.74
CA PRO A 27 7.09 -43.27 33.26
C PRO A 27 6.64 -43.72 31.86
N ALA A 28 7.61 -44.21 31.08
CA ALA A 28 7.42 -44.79 29.76
C ALA A 28 6.65 -46.14 29.83
N PRO A 29 5.85 -46.49 28.84
CA PRO A 29 5.20 -47.80 28.79
C PRO A 29 6.17 -48.89 28.34
N THR A 30 6.19 -49.95 29.11
CA THR A 30 6.94 -51.18 28.92
C THR A 30 6.46 -51.95 27.70
N GLN A 31 7.36 -52.38 26.83
CA GLN A 31 7.13 -53.34 25.78
C GLN A 31 6.92 -54.75 26.41
N GLN A 32 5.81 -55.37 26.17
CA GLN A 32 5.61 -56.79 26.43
C GLN A 32 5.90 -57.59 25.15
N SER A 33 6.84 -58.50 25.32
CA SER A 33 7.26 -59.55 24.41
C SER A 33 6.11 -60.55 24.14
N ALA A 34 5.80 -60.77 22.87
CA ALA A 34 4.88 -61.81 22.47
C ALA A 34 5.56 -63.17 22.39
N ALA A 35 4.95 -64.16 23.04
CA ALA A 35 5.36 -65.57 23.02
C ALA A 35 4.87 -66.27 21.74
N GLU A 36 5.76 -67.08 21.17
CA GLU A 36 5.49 -68.04 20.10
C GLU A 36 4.46 -69.10 20.51
N GLN A 37 3.56 -69.45 19.62
CA GLN A 37 2.86 -70.76 19.59
C GLN A 37 2.78 -71.33 18.18
N PRO A 38 2.83 -72.64 18.05
CA PRO A 38 3.25 -73.32 16.81
C PRO A 38 2.12 -73.57 15.80
N ALA A 39 2.56 -73.79 14.58
CA ALA A 39 1.77 -74.12 13.39
C ALA A 39 0.98 -75.40 13.51
N ALA A 40 -0.26 -75.42 13.00
CA ALA A 40 -0.99 -76.58 12.62
C ALA A 40 -1.29 -76.56 11.12
N GLU A 41 -0.72 -77.48 10.39
CA GLU A 41 -1.03 -77.78 8.98
C GLU A 41 -2.46 -78.24 8.80
N GLN A 42 -3.20 -77.75 7.80
CA GLN A 42 -4.32 -78.44 7.16
C GLN A 42 -4.31 -78.17 5.66
N PRO A 43 -4.80 -79.16 4.85
CA PRO A 43 -4.43 -79.28 3.44
C PRO A 43 -5.31 -78.42 2.53
N ALA A 44 -4.69 -78.05 1.42
CA ALA A 44 -5.24 -77.27 0.32
C ALA A 44 -6.46 -77.93 -0.35
N ALA A 45 -7.49 -77.12 -0.57
CA ALA A 45 -8.51 -77.40 -1.58
C ALA A 45 -8.39 -76.35 -2.69
N GLU A 46 -8.04 -76.76 -3.88
CA GLU A 46 -8.04 -76.00 -5.11
C GLU A 46 -9.44 -75.46 -5.43
N GLN A 47 -9.63 -74.13 -5.52
CA GLN A 47 -10.76 -73.55 -6.23
C GLN A 47 -10.22 -72.70 -7.40
N PRO A 48 -10.93 -72.65 -8.55
CA PRO A 48 -10.47 -71.97 -9.75
C PRO A 48 -10.44 -70.43 -9.53
N ALA A 49 -9.38 -69.82 -10.00
CA ALA A 49 -9.18 -68.37 -9.99
C ALA A 49 -10.25 -67.67 -10.82
N ALA A 50 -11.11 -66.91 -10.17
CA ALA A 50 -11.88 -65.85 -10.82
C ALA A 50 -10.93 -64.66 -11.05
N GLU A 51 -10.77 -64.20 -12.31
CA GLU A 51 -10.09 -63.04 -12.69
C GLU A 51 -10.74 -61.82 -11.99
N GLN A 52 -10.05 -61.24 -10.98
CA GLN A 52 -10.39 -59.93 -10.44
C GLN A 52 -9.95 -58.84 -11.43
N PRO A 53 -10.82 -57.85 -11.71
CA PRO A 53 -10.38 -56.68 -12.48
C PRO A 53 -9.23 -56.02 -11.72
N THR A 54 -8.13 -55.83 -12.40
CA THR A 54 -6.98 -55.03 -11.93
C THR A 54 -7.51 -53.63 -11.59
N ALA A 55 -7.61 -53.32 -10.32
CA ALA A 55 -7.85 -51.95 -9.91
C ALA A 55 -6.69 -51.11 -10.45
N GLU A 56 -7.00 -50.16 -11.32
CA GLU A 56 -6.09 -49.15 -11.82
C GLU A 56 -5.49 -48.42 -10.61
N GLN A 57 -4.19 -48.58 -10.38
CA GLN A 57 -3.48 -47.86 -9.33
C GLN A 57 -3.68 -46.37 -9.62
N PRO A 58 -4.12 -45.55 -8.64
CA PRO A 58 -4.16 -44.09 -8.83
C PRO A 58 -2.78 -43.62 -9.31
N ALA A 59 -2.77 -42.82 -10.37
CA ALA A 59 -1.55 -42.17 -10.82
C ALA A 59 -0.90 -41.45 -9.63
N PRO A 60 0.43 -41.47 -9.51
CA PRO A 60 1.09 -40.67 -8.47
C PRO A 60 0.63 -39.23 -8.58
N PRO A 61 0.45 -38.51 -7.45
CA PRO A 61 0.09 -37.10 -7.50
C PRO A 61 1.05 -36.38 -8.44
N ALA A 62 0.50 -35.59 -9.35
CA ALA A 62 1.33 -34.73 -10.21
C ALA A 62 2.23 -33.88 -9.28
N GLU A 63 3.52 -33.80 -9.62
CA GLU A 63 4.49 -33.01 -8.87
C GLU A 63 4.02 -31.55 -8.92
N GLN A 64 3.61 -30.97 -7.77
CA GLN A 64 3.11 -29.60 -7.68
C GLN A 64 4.29 -28.63 -7.69
N THR A 65 4.16 -27.54 -8.45
CA THR A 65 5.09 -26.41 -8.40
C THR A 65 4.72 -25.55 -7.19
N SER A 66 5.55 -25.57 -6.13
CA SER A 66 5.33 -24.72 -4.95
C SER A 66 6.03 -23.37 -5.14
N ILE A 67 5.27 -22.28 -4.95
CA ILE A 67 5.75 -20.90 -5.00
C ILE A 67 5.50 -20.17 -3.70
N VAL A 68 6.39 -19.22 -3.34
CA VAL A 68 6.28 -18.41 -2.13
C VAL A 68 5.90 -16.98 -2.48
N PHE A 69 4.78 -16.54 -1.92
CA PHE A 69 4.18 -15.22 -2.13
C PHE A 69 4.34 -14.32 -0.90
N TYR A 70 5.18 -13.29 -1.00
CA TYR A 70 5.34 -12.27 0.05
C TYR A 70 4.28 -11.18 -0.12
N GLN A 71 3.22 -11.24 0.73
CA GLN A 71 2.07 -10.32 0.66
C GLN A 71 2.13 -9.28 1.76
N ARG A 72 2.13 -8.00 1.36
CA ARG A 72 2.09 -6.87 2.31
C ARG A 72 0.72 -6.73 2.95
N GLY A 73 0.72 -6.52 4.27
CA GLY A 73 -0.49 -6.34 5.07
C GLY A 73 -1.25 -7.65 5.34
N TYR A 74 -0.74 -8.80 4.90
CA TYR A 74 -1.30 -10.10 5.22
C TYR A 74 -0.83 -10.58 6.60
N VAL A 75 -1.76 -11.13 7.37
CA VAL A 75 -1.53 -11.79 8.65
C VAL A 75 -2.11 -13.19 8.56
N GLU A 76 -1.31 -14.21 8.75
CA GLU A 76 -1.76 -15.61 8.76
C GLU A 76 -2.84 -15.82 9.84
N GLY A 77 -3.98 -16.36 9.43
CA GLY A 77 -5.16 -16.49 10.31
C GLY A 77 -5.79 -15.15 10.71
N GLY A 78 -5.42 -14.06 10.06
CA GLY A 78 -6.00 -12.73 10.28
C GLY A 78 -7.48 -12.67 9.93
N THR A 79 -8.23 -11.81 10.65
CA THR A 79 -9.67 -11.62 10.44
C THR A 79 -9.99 -10.31 9.71
N ASP A 80 -8.97 -9.52 9.38
CA ASP A 80 -9.14 -8.32 8.56
C ASP A 80 -9.47 -8.70 7.10
N ALA A 81 -10.17 -7.80 6.40
CA ALA A 81 -10.63 -8.04 5.04
C ALA A 81 -9.48 -8.35 4.06
N GLY A 82 -8.31 -7.72 4.25
CA GLY A 82 -7.14 -7.93 3.39
C GLY A 82 -6.59 -9.35 3.50
N SER A 83 -6.43 -9.86 4.73
CA SER A 83 -5.94 -11.23 4.99
C SER A 83 -6.95 -12.28 4.50
N VAL A 84 -8.23 -12.13 4.91
CA VAL A 84 -9.31 -13.07 4.52
C VAL A 84 -9.48 -13.13 2.99
N ASN A 85 -9.41 -12.00 2.30
CA ASN A 85 -9.57 -11.96 0.85
C ASN A 85 -8.33 -12.52 0.14
N THR A 86 -7.13 -12.35 0.70
CA THR A 86 -5.91 -12.97 0.17
C THR A 86 -6.01 -14.50 0.25
N ASP A 87 -6.43 -15.06 1.40
CA ASP A 87 -6.62 -16.51 1.57
C ASP A 87 -7.63 -17.06 0.56
N LYS A 88 -8.77 -16.38 0.38
CA LYS A 88 -9.80 -16.79 -0.59
C LYS A 88 -9.29 -16.74 -2.04
N ALA A 89 -8.55 -15.69 -2.40
CA ALA A 89 -8.03 -15.54 -3.75
C ALA A 89 -7.00 -16.63 -4.07
N VAL A 90 -6.09 -16.90 -3.14
CA VAL A 90 -5.10 -17.97 -3.30
C VAL A 90 -5.76 -19.34 -3.37
N ALA A 91 -6.68 -19.65 -2.46
CA ALA A 91 -7.40 -20.93 -2.47
C ALA A 91 -8.19 -21.15 -3.78
N LYS A 92 -8.79 -20.08 -4.35
CA LYS A 92 -9.49 -20.17 -5.63
C LYS A 92 -8.51 -20.36 -6.79
N PHE A 93 -7.38 -19.65 -6.77
CA PHE A 93 -6.33 -19.83 -7.76
C PHE A 93 -5.81 -21.29 -7.78
N GLU A 94 -5.53 -21.86 -6.62
CA GLU A 94 -5.06 -23.27 -6.48
C GLU A 94 -6.12 -24.27 -6.95
N ALA A 95 -7.40 -24.01 -6.65
CA ALA A 95 -8.49 -24.86 -7.12
C ALA A 95 -8.57 -24.90 -8.65
N ASP A 96 -8.29 -23.78 -9.32
CA ASP A 96 -8.25 -23.69 -10.79
C ASP A 96 -6.91 -24.14 -11.39
N ASN A 97 -5.86 -24.26 -10.56
CA ASN A 97 -4.51 -24.64 -10.94
C ASN A 97 -3.96 -25.70 -9.97
N PRO A 98 -4.47 -26.95 -10.00
CA PRO A 98 -4.13 -27.96 -9.01
C PRO A 98 -2.68 -28.43 -9.06
N ASP A 99 -1.92 -28.02 -10.07
CA ASP A 99 -0.49 -28.22 -10.26
C ASP A 99 0.39 -27.15 -9.58
N ILE A 100 -0.24 -26.12 -8.97
CA ILE A 100 0.47 -25.03 -8.28
C ILE A 100 0.04 -24.99 -6.80
N ASP A 101 1.01 -24.85 -5.89
CA ASP A 101 0.84 -24.63 -4.46
C ASP A 101 1.42 -23.27 -4.10
N VAL A 102 0.70 -22.45 -3.32
CA VAL A 102 1.09 -21.07 -2.99
C VAL A 102 1.24 -20.89 -1.49
N GLN A 103 2.46 -20.71 -1.04
CA GLN A 103 2.76 -20.39 0.36
C GLN A 103 2.78 -18.89 0.58
N ILE A 104 1.88 -18.35 1.43
CA ILE A 104 1.80 -16.92 1.69
C ILE A 104 2.67 -16.55 2.89
N VAL A 105 3.53 -15.54 2.72
CA VAL A 105 4.32 -14.94 3.80
C VAL A 105 3.89 -13.48 4.00
N GLY A 106 3.37 -13.18 5.17
CA GLY A 106 2.94 -11.82 5.52
C GLY A 106 4.10 -10.90 5.88
N ILE A 107 4.05 -9.67 5.35
CA ILE A 107 4.96 -8.59 5.73
C ILE A 107 4.16 -7.29 5.99
N PRO A 108 4.47 -6.53 7.05
CA PRO A 108 3.75 -5.30 7.35
C PRO A 108 4.05 -4.17 6.35
N TRP A 109 3.13 -3.19 6.28
CA TRP A 109 3.31 -1.94 5.55
C TRP A 109 4.14 -0.92 6.34
N THR A 110 5.35 -1.32 6.74
CA THR A 110 6.26 -0.49 7.54
C THR A 110 7.69 -0.67 7.06
N THR A 111 8.61 0.19 7.49
CA THR A 111 10.06 0.04 7.25
C THR A 111 10.58 -1.33 7.72
N GLU A 112 10.00 -1.92 8.77
CA GLU A 112 10.34 -3.27 9.21
C GLU A 112 10.00 -4.31 8.14
N GLY A 113 8.83 -4.18 7.48
CA GLY A 113 8.44 -5.04 6.36
C GLY A 113 9.36 -4.90 5.16
N ASP A 114 9.80 -3.67 4.84
CA ASP A 114 10.80 -3.44 3.79
C ASP A 114 12.12 -4.14 4.12
N THR A 115 12.62 -3.95 5.35
CA THR A 115 13.86 -4.58 5.82
C THR A 115 13.76 -6.11 5.79
N LYS A 116 12.62 -6.68 6.18
CA LYS A 116 12.38 -8.13 6.13
C LYS A 116 12.43 -8.67 4.70
N LEU A 117 11.76 -7.99 3.77
CA LEU A 117 11.76 -8.37 2.35
C LEU A 117 13.17 -8.28 1.76
N GLU A 118 13.88 -7.18 1.99
CA GLU A 118 15.24 -6.97 1.49
C GLU A 118 16.23 -8.00 2.03
N ALA A 119 16.16 -8.30 3.33
CA ALA A 119 16.99 -9.31 3.95
C ALA A 119 16.72 -10.71 3.38
N ALA A 120 15.46 -11.05 3.11
CA ALA A 120 15.07 -12.33 2.53
C ALA A 120 15.55 -12.45 1.08
N LEU A 121 15.41 -11.41 0.26
CA LEU A 121 15.92 -11.36 -1.12
C LEU A 121 17.45 -11.47 -1.14
N ALA A 122 18.16 -10.73 -0.29
CA ALA A 122 19.63 -10.75 -0.20
C ALA A 122 20.17 -12.11 0.31
N ALA A 123 19.42 -12.82 1.14
CA ALA A 123 19.78 -14.14 1.63
C ALA A 123 19.49 -15.27 0.62
N GLY A 124 18.91 -14.95 -0.55
CA GLY A 124 18.49 -15.97 -1.52
C GLY A 124 17.36 -16.86 -1.01
N THR A 125 16.52 -16.33 -0.09
CA THR A 125 15.33 -17.04 0.38
C THR A 125 14.42 -17.34 -0.81
N ASP A 126 13.74 -18.48 -0.80
CA ASP A 126 12.79 -18.85 -1.84
C ASP A 126 11.59 -17.87 -1.83
N ILE A 127 11.68 -16.85 -2.67
CA ILE A 127 10.65 -15.85 -2.93
C ILE A 127 10.39 -15.86 -4.42
N ASN A 128 9.15 -16.11 -4.84
CA ASN A 128 8.82 -16.18 -6.26
C ASN A 128 8.00 -14.98 -6.71
N ILE A 129 7.15 -14.44 -5.83
CA ILE A 129 6.35 -13.24 -6.08
C ILE A 129 6.24 -12.41 -4.82
N PHE A 130 6.31 -11.09 -4.96
CA PHE A 130 6.12 -10.18 -3.83
C PHE A 130 5.40 -8.90 -4.22
N ARG A 131 4.71 -8.32 -3.22
CA ARG A 131 4.01 -7.04 -3.39
C ARG A 131 4.95 -5.88 -3.13
N VAL A 132 5.04 -4.95 -4.09
CA VAL A 132 5.90 -3.78 -4.06
C VAL A 132 5.09 -2.51 -4.42
N THR A 133 5.59 -1.35 -4.00
CA THR A 133 5.10 -0.05 -4.47
C THR A 133 6.01 0.52 -5.55
N SER A 134 5.45 1.35 -6.44
CA SER A 134 6.19 1.89 -7.60
C SER A 134 7.52 2.56 -7.25
N PRO A 135 7.68 3.37 -6.19
CA PRO A 135 8.97 4.00 -5.88
C PRO A 135 10.11 3.01 -5.56
N ASN A 136 9.77 1.81 -5.09
CA ASN A 136 10.78 0.80 -4.73
C ASN A 136 11.15 -0.14 -5.89
N LEU A 137 10.36 -0.16 -6.97
CA LEU A 137 10.56 -1.07 -8.10
C LEU A 137 11.91 -0.90 -8.80
N PRO A 138 12.40 0.34 -9.09
CA PRO A 138 13.66 0.52 -9.81
C PRO A 138 14.86 -0.11 -9.12
N ARG A 139 14.88 -0.11 -7.79
CA ARG A 139 15.96 -0.74 -7.02
C ARG A 139 16.07 -2.24 -7.31
N TYR A 140 14.95 -2.95 -7.29
CA TYR A 140 14.93 -4.39 -7.55
C TYR A 140 15.21 -4.71 -9.04
N ALA A 141 14.69 -3.90 -9.97
CA ALA A 141 14.95 -4.04 -11.38
C ALA A 141 16.44 -3.88 -11.70
N LYS A 142 17.10 -2.84 -11.14
CA LYS A 142 18.54 -2.59 -11.32
C LYS A 142 19.43 -3.66 -10.66
N GLN A 143 18.95 -4.33 -9.62
CA GLN A 143 19.65 -5.49 -9.02
C GLN A 143 19.59 -6.75 -9.90
N GLY A 144 18.77 -6.75 -10.96
CA GLY A 144 18.64 -7.88 -11.88
C GLY A 144 17.98 -9.12 -11.27
N ILE A 145 17.19 -8.94 -10.20
CA ILE A 145 16.53 -10.05 -9.51
C ILE A 145 15.09 -10.29 -9.98
N LEU A 146 14.57 -9.43 -10.89
CA LEU A 146 13.19 -9.51 -11.34
C LEU A 146 13.07 -10.15 -12.71
N SER A 147 12.00 -10.92 -12.91
CA SER A 147 11.57 -11.41 -14.21
C SER A 147 10.76 -10.34 -14.95
N GLU A 148 11.10 -10.09 -16.22
CA GLU A 148 10.33 -9.16 -17.08
C GLU A 148 8.95 -9.76 -17.37
N ILE A 149 7.89 -8.96 -17.20
CA ILE A 149 6.52 -9.48 -17.29
C ILE A 149 5.97 -9.54 -18.73
N THR A 150 6.53 -8.77 -19.67
CA THR A 150 6.04 -8.66 -21.05
C THR A 150 5.91 -10.02 -21.76
N PRO A 151 6.87 -10.97 -21.65
CA PRO A 151 6.76 -12.29 -22.27
C PRO A 151 5.60 -13.16 -21.74
N TYR A 152 5.09 -12.86 -20.56
CA TYR A 152 4.02 -13.61 -19.90
C TYR A 152 2.63 -12.97 -20.09
N MET A 153 2.55 -11.84 -20.80
CA MET A 153 1.29 -11.16 -21.12
C MET A 153 0.81 -11.50 -22.53
N SER A 154 -0.46 -11.91 -22.66
CA SER A 154 -1.12 -11.89 -23.97
C SER A 154 -1.38 -10.44 -24.42
N ASP A 155 -1.59 -10.24 -25.71
CA ASP A 155 -1.98 -8.93 -26.26
C ASP A 155 -3.30 -8.43 -25.64
N GLU A 156 -4.24 -9.32 -25.33
CA GLU A 156 -5.50 -9.00 -24.66
C GLU A 156 -5.24 -8.44 -23.26
N VAL A 157 -4.44 -9.14 -22.47
CA VAL A 157 -4.05 -8.70 -21.11
C VAL A 157 -3.33 -7.36 -21.15
N LYS A 158 -2.39 -7.18 -22.08
CA LYS A 158 -1.66 -5.93 -22.23
C LYS A 158 -2.57 -4.75 -22.57
N ASN A 159 -3.53 -4.95 -23.47
CA ASN A 159 -4.46 -3.91 -23.90
C ASN A 159 -5.53 -3.58 -22.84
N ASP A 160 -5.76 -4.47 -21.87
CA ASP A 160 -6.70 -4.27 -20.78
C ASP A 160 -6.16 -3.29 -19.70
N PHE A 161 -4.86 -3.12 -19.59
CA PHE A 161 -4.27 -2.15 -18.66
C PHE A 161 -4.43 -0.70 -19.15
N TYR A 162 -4.56 0.23 -18.18
CA TYR A 162 -4.37 1.65 -18.44
C TYR A 162 -2.89 1.93 -18.80
N GLU A 163 -2.65 2.87 -19.73
CA GLU A 163 -1.28 3.23 -20.15
C GLU A 163 -0.43 3.72 -18.96
N SER A 164 -1.01 4.51 -18.05
CA SER A 164 -0.38 5.00 -16.83
C SER A 164 0.12 3.88 -15.92
N ALA A 165 -0.49 2.70 -15.98
CA ALA A 165 -0.08 1.54 -15.19
C ALA A 165 1.32 1.04 -15.58
N PHE A 166 1.64 1.07 -16.87
CA PHE A 166 2.96 0.65 -17.36
C PHE A 166 4.05 1.70 -17.10
N GLN A 167 3.71 2.99 -17.08
CA GLN A 167 4.68 4.06 -16.78
C GLN A 167 5.38 3.82 -15.45
N VAL A 168 4.62 3.43 -14.41
CA VAL A 168 5.17 3.18 -13.06
C VAL A 168 5.77 1.80 -12.87
N ALA A 169 5.57 0.89 -13.81
CA ALA A 169 6.13 -0.47 -13.79
C ALA A 169 7.31 -0.63 -14.76
N THR A 170 7.66 0.41 -15.52
CA THR A 170 8.73 0.39 -16.53
C THR A 170 9.99 1.02 -15.96
N VAL A 171 11.11 0.28 -16.06
CA VAL A 171 12.46 0.73 -15.74
C VAL A 171 13.35 0.32 -16.91
N ASP A 172 14.13 1.26 -17.45
CA ASP A 172 15.05 1.05 -18.58
C ASP A 172 14.35 0.40 -19.80
N GLY A 173 13.10 0.83 -20.09
CA GLY A 173 12.30 0.38 -21.23
C GLY A 173 11.70 -1.02 -21.11
N LYS A 174 11.82 -1.68 -19.96
CA LYS A 174 11.25 -2.99 -19.66
C LYS A 174 10.22 -2.90 -18.54
N VAL A 175 9.18 -3.73 -18.61
CA VAL A 175 8.12 -3.78 -17.61
C VAL A 175 8.42 -4.87 -16.60
N TRP A 176 8.60 -4.50 -15.31
CA TRP A 176 9.15 -5.38 -14.28
C TRP A 176 8.14 -5.86 -13.23
N ALA A 177 6.92 -5.35 -13.26
CA ALA A 177 5.91 -5.75 -12.29
C ALA A 177 4.49 -5.65 -12.87
N TRP A 178 3.58 -6.49 -12.38
CA TRP A 178 2.16 -6.51 -12.71
C TRP A 178 1.43 -5.40 -11.96
N PRO A 179 0.85 -4.42 -12.66
CA PRO A 179 0.11 -3.34 -12.00
C PRO A 179 -1.20 -3.86 -11.39
N LEU A 180 -1.40 -3.60 -10.08
CA LEU A 180 -2.56 -4.10 -9.33
C LEU A 180 -3.62 -3.02 -9.14
N TRP A 181 -3.26 -1.92 -8.46
CA TRP A 181 -4.18 -0.84 -8.10
C TRP A 181 -3.44 0.49 -7.95
N VAL A 182 -4.22 1.57 -7.92
CA VAL A 182 -3.76 2.92 -7.61
C VAL A 182 -4.61 3.53 -6.50
N THR A 183 -3.98 4.25 -5.56
CA THR A 183 -4.68 4.95 -4.48
C THR A 183 -5.03 6.38 -4.91
N ALA A 184 -5.94 6.57 -5.88
CA ALA A 184 -6.36 7.91 -6.29
C ALA A 184 -6.84 8.73 -5.08
N ILE A 185 -5.95 9.62 -4.57
CA ILE A 185 -6.20 10.44 -3.39
C ILE A 185 -7.32 11.41 -3.70
N SER A 186 -8.28 11.51 -2.79
CA SER A 186 -9.53 12.25 -2.97
C SER A 186 -9.81 13.14 -1.76
N LEU A 187 -10.73 14.08 -1.94
CA LEU A 187 -11.24 14.91 -0.84
C LEU A 187 -12.46 14.21 -0.22
N PHE A 188 -12.37 13.91 1.07
CA PHE A 188 -13.46 13.37 1.90
C PHE A 188 -14.13 14.52 2.63
N VAL A 189 -15.43 14.55 2.63
CA VAL A 189 -16.20 15.67 3.19
C VAL A 189 -17.25 15.14 4.17
N ASN A 190 -17.29 15.68 5.38
CA ASN A 190 -18.33 15.39 6.37
C ASN A 190 -19.63 16.11 5.99
N THR A 191 -20.64 15.36 5.57
CA THR A 191 -21.90 15.94 5.07
C THR A 191 -22.72 16.64 6.14
N ASP A 192 -22.62 16.24 7.40
CA ASP A 192 -23.35 16.90 8.51
C ASP A 192 -22.76 18.29 8.80
N ILE A 193 -21.41 18.39 8.82
CA ILE A 193 -20.75 19.68 9.01
C ILE A 193 -21.02 20.62 7.82
N LEU A 194 -21.02 20.10 6.59
CA LEU A 194 -21.41 20.90 5.42
C LEU A 194 -22.83 21.42 5.52
N ALA A 195 -23.79 20.53 5.85
CA ALA A 195 -25.21 20.91 6.03
C ALA A 195 -25.40 21.93 7.15
N GLU A 196 -24.69 21.78 8.29
CA GLU A 196 -24.67 22.72 9.40
C GLU A 196 -24.27 24.13 8.94
N ARG A 197 -23.36 24.22 7.99
CA ARG A 197 -22.80 25.49 7.49
C ARG A 197 -23.37 25.94 6.15
N GLY A 198 -24.30 25.17 5.54
CA GLY A 198 -24.91 25.49 4.26
C GLY A 198 -23.92 25.48 3.07
N VAL A 199 -22.91 24.61 3.12
CA VAL A 199 -21.92 24.43 2.05
C VAL A 199 -22.31 23.22 1.20
N GLU A 200 -22.44 23.41 -0.12
CA GLU A 200 -22.71 22.32 -1.05
C GLU A 200 -21.38 21.71 -1.51
N PRO A 201 -21.22 20.36 -1.47
CA PRO A 201 -20.01 19.71 -1.92
C PRO A 201 -19.83 19.84 -3.45
N PRO A 202 -18.58 19.84 -3.97
CA PRO A 202 -18.31 19.80 -5.41
C PRO A 202 -18.66 18.42 -5.97
N THR A 203 -18.74 18.35 -7.31
CA THR A 203 -18.95 17.09 -8.04
C THR A 203 -17.88 16.92 -9.11
N MET A 204 -17.78 15.73 -9.73
CA MET A 204 -16.88 15.51 -10.87
C MET A 204 -17.18 16.42 -12.04
N ASP A 205 -18.46 16.77 -12.26
CA ASP A 205 -18.89 17.65 -13.35
C ASP A 205 -18.75 19.15 -13.01
N ASN A 206 -18.66 19.48 -11.74
CA ASN A 206 -18.49 20.86 -11.25
C ASN A 206 -17.51 20.86 -10.05
N PRO A 207 -16.21 20.60 -10.28
CA PRO A 207 -15.19 20.63 -9.25
C PRO A 207 -14.97 22.05 -8.74
N TRP A 208 -14.58 22.19 -7.49
CA TRP A 208 -14.19 23.50 -6.98
C TRP A 208 -12.89 23.99 -7.61
N THR A 209 -12.83 25.30 -7.89
CA THR A 209 -11.55 26.01 -8.04
C THR A 209 -10.85 26.13 -6.68
N TRP A 210 -9.58 26.48 -6.70
CA TRP A 210 -8.83 26.75 -5.45
C TRP A 210 -9.52 27.80 -4.56
N ASP A 211 -9.99 28.90 -5.15
CA ASP A 211 -10.65 29.97 -4.41
C ASP A 211 -11.97 29.50 -3.78
N GLN A 212 -12.77 28.70 -4.50
CA GLN A 212 -14.00 28.12 -3.96
C GLN A 212 -13.72 27.14 -2.82
N PHE A 213 -12.66 26.34 -2.94
CA PHE A 213 -12.22 25.44 -1.88
C PHE A 213 -11.80 26.20 -0.62
N VAL A 214 -11.01 27.27 -0.77
CA VAL A 214 -10.58 28.09 0.37
C VAL A 214 -11.76 28.79 1.04
N GLU A 215 -12.71 29.34 0.27
CA GLU A 215 -13.91 29.98 0.82
C GLU A 215 -14.82 28.95 1.55
N ALA A 216 -14.99 27.76 0.98
CA ALA A 216 -15.70 26.66 1.67
C ALA A 216 -14.96 26.28 2.99
N ALA A 217 -13.64 26.14 2.95
CA ALA A 217 -12.85 25.83 4.13
C ALA A 217 -12.97 26.90 5.23
N LYS A 218 -13.00 28.20 4.86
CA LYS A 218 -13.24 29.29 5.82
C LYS A 218 -14.65 29.21 6.43
N GLN A 219 -15.68 28.97 5.62
CA GLN A 219 -17.05 28.83 6.09
C GLN A 219 -17.23 27.62 7.02
N LEU A 220 -16.46 26.55 6.77
CA LEU A 220 -16.43 25.32 7.58
C LEU A 220 -15.48 25.41 8.80
N THR A 221 -14.80 26.54 9.00
CA THR A 221 -13.97 26.80 10.18
C THR A 221 -14.76 27.65 11.18
N PHE A 222 -15.20 27.01 12.28
CA PHE A 222 -16.05 27.67 13.28
C PHE A 222 -15.92 27.00 14.64
N THR A 223 -16.44 27.69 15.66
CA THR A 223 -16.55 27.13 17.00
C THR A 223 -18.01 26.74 17.27
N ARG A 224 -18.24 25.51 17.68
CA ARG A 224 -19.57 25.02 18.11
C ARG A 224 -20.00 25.65 19.42
N ASP A 225 -21.27 25.54 19.76
CA ASP A 225 -21.85 26.10 21.00
C ASP A 225 -21.22 25.50 22.27
N ASP A 226 -20.71 24.28 22.20
CA ASP A 226 -20.01 23.62 23.30
C ASP A 226 -18.52 24.03 23.43
N GLY A 227 -18.06 24.96 22.59
CA GLY A 227 -16.67 25.43 22.55
C GLY A 227 -15.73 24.59 21.68
N THR A 228 -16.19 23.53 21.03
CA THR A 228 -15.37 22.70 20.15
C THR A 228 -14.99 23.49 18.88
N GLN A 229 -13.70 23.63 18.60
CA GLN A 229 -13.23 24.22 17.36
C GLN A 229 -13.28 23.21 16.23
N VAL A 230 -13.95 23.57 15.15
CA VAL A 230 -13.97 22.84 13.87
C VAL A 230 -13.11 23.59 12.87
N TYR A 231 -12.30 22.85 12.10
CA TYR A 231 -11.46 23.36 11.04
C TYR A 231 -11.97 22.89 9.68
N GLY A 232 -11.87 23.76 8.68
CA GLY A 232 -12.39 23.46 7.34
C GLY A 232 -11.64 22.36 6.63
N PHE A 233 -10.33 22.24 6.85
CA PHE A 233 -9.51 21.28 6.10
C PHE A 233 -8.38 20.71 6.95
N SER A 234 -8.01 19.46 6.67
CA SER A 234 -6.75 18.86 7.10
C SER A 234 -6.30 17.76 6.14
N SER A 235 -5.07 17.33 6.27
CA SER A 235 -4.48 16.19 5.59
C SER A 235 -3.34 15.64 6.43
N SER A 236 -2.99 14.37 6.28
CA SER A 236 -1.74 13.85 6.80
C SER A 236 -0.59 14.58 6.12
N SER A 237 0.25 15.22 6.92
CA SER A 237 1.32 16.12 6.45
C SER A 237 2.67 15.83 7.12
N LYS A 238 2.73 14.79 7.96
CA LYS A 238 3.98 14.27 8.49
C LYS A 238 4.84 13.74 7.34
N TRP A 239 6.16 13.86 7.45
CA TRP A 239 7.08 13.30 6.47
C TRP A 239 6.72 11.85 6.06
N GLY A 240 6.77 11.59 4.75
CA GLY A 240 6.34 10.31 4.16
C GLY A 240 4.83 10.20 3.89
N ALA A 241 4.02 11.17 4.32
CA ALA A 241 2.62 11.26 3.92
C ALA A 241 2.52 11.71 2.46
N VAL A 242 1.57 11.12 1.76
CA VAL A 242 1.30 11.41 0.33
C VAL A 242 -0.07 12.02 0.10
N GLU A 243 -0.89 12.12 1.15
CA GLU A 243 -2.29 12.47 1.04
C GLU A 243 -2.55 13.90 0.55
N TYR A 244 -1.63 14.84 0.80
CA TYR A 244 -1.75 16.21 0.28
C TYR A 244 -1.07 16.41 -1.09
N TYR A 245 -0.39 15.40 -1.63
CA TYR A 245 0.33 15.50 -2.91
C TYR A 245 -0.53 15.94 -4.10
N PRO A 246 -1.82 15.56 -4.24
CA PRO A 246 -2.62 16.13 -5.32
C PRO A 246 -2.58 17.65 -5.36
N LEU A 247 -2.56 18.32 -4.18
CA LEU A 247 -2.50 19.76 -4.08
C LEU A 247 -1.17 20.34 -4.60
N MET A 248 -0.07 19.57 -4.61
CA MET A 248 1.22 19.99 -5.16
C MET A 248 1.25 20.04 -6.69
N TYR A 249 0.25 19.44 -7.34
CA TYR A 249 0.17 19.32 -8.81
C TYR A 249 -0.92 20.18 -9.44
N ILE A 250 -1.75 20.85 -8.64
CA ILE A 250 -2.93 21.62 -9.13
C ILE A 250 -2.57 22.75 -10.07
N ASP A 251 -1.37 23.33 -9.94
CA ASP A 251 -0.88 24.42 -10.78
C ASP A 251 -0.02 23.91 -11.97
N GLY A 252 0.08 22.59 -12.14
CA GLY A 252 0.84 21.97 -13.23
C GLY A 252 2.29 21.63 -12.86
N GLY A 253 2.73 21.98 -11.64
CA GLY A 253 4.07 21.63 -11.12
C GLY A 253 4.30 20.12 -11.01
N ARG A 254 5.56 19.74 -10.87
CA ARG A 254 6.04 18.38 -10.66
C ARG A 254 7.18 18.38 -9.65
N ILE A 255 7.40 17.25 -8.98
CA ILE A 255 8.63 17.05 -8.19
C ILE A 255 9.80 16.79 -9.14
N LEU A 256 9.59 15.88 -10.10
CA LEU A 256 10.57 15.49 -11.09
C LEU A 256 10.13 15.83 -12.52
N SER A 257 11.10 15.97 -13.42
CA SER A 257 10.86 15.98 -14.86
C SER A 257 10.20 14.67 -15.32
N ALA A 258 9.56 14.68 -16.49
CA ALA A 258 8.82 13.52 -17.00
C ALA A 258 9.67 12.25 -17.14
N ASP A 259 10.97 12.39 -17.39
CA ASP A 259 11.94 11.30 -17.47
C ASP A 259 12.59 10.94 -16.13
N GLY A 260 12.23 11.65 -15.04
CA GLY A 260 12.75 11.42 -13.69
C GLY A 260 14.20 11.85 -13.48
N THR A 261 14.80 12.60 -14.42
CA THR A 261 16.23 12.95 -14.37
C THR A 261 16.53 14.27 -13.69
N GLN A 262 15.53 15.14 -13.53
CA GLN A 262 15.71 16.47 -12.95
C GLN A 262 14.72 16.75 -11.83
N PHE A 263 15.17 17.40 -10.77
CA PHE A 263 14.31 18.00 -9.76
C PHE A 263 13.77 19.35 -10.30
N VAL A 264 12.45 19.47 -10.37
CA VAL A 264 11.80 20.64 -10.99
C VAL A 264 10.75 21.33 -10.10
N GLN A 265 10.61 20.91 -8.86
CA GLN A 265 9.58 21.49 -7.98
C GLN A 265 9.87 22.94 -7.54
N ASN A 266 11.10 23.38 -7.68
CA ASN A 266 11.48 24.79 -7.49
C ASN A 266 11.12 25.70 -8.68
N GLN A 267 10.47 25.17 -9.74
CA GLN A 267 9.93 25.96 -10.83
C GLN A 267 8.62 26.68 -10.39
N PRO A 268 8.22 27.76 -11.10
CA PRO A 268 7.10 28.61 -10.67
C PRO A 268 5.80 27.86 -10.34
N GLU A 269 5.44 26.85 -11.12
CA GLU A 269 4.20 26.08 -10.93
C GLU A 269 4.26 25.19 -9.67
N GLY A 270 5.43 24.63 -9.36
CA GLY A 270 5.65 23.85 -8.14
C GLY A 270 5.62 24.74 -6.90
N VAL A 271 6.29 25.88 -6.96
CA VAL A 271 6.34 26.89 -5.87
C VAL A 271 4.93 27.44 -5.61
N SER A 272 4.18 27.81 -6.65
CA SER A 272 2.80 28.32 -6.53
C SER A 272 1.90 27.33 -5.77
N ALA A 273 1.95 26.08 -6.11
CA ALA A 273 1.16 25.05 -5.44
C ALA A 273 1.53 24.87 -3.97
N LEU A 274 2.83 24.92 -3.63
CA LEU A 274 3.31 24.85 -2.24
C LEU A 274 2.91 26.07 -1.42
N ASP A 275 2.99 27.28 -1.99
CA ASP A 275 2.51 28.52 -1.36
C ASP A 275 1.00 28.44 -1.07
N LYS A 276 0.20 27.88 -2.00
CA LYS A 276 -1.22 27.64 -1.79
C LYS A 276 -1.46 26.72 -0.60
N ILE A 277 -0.73 25.61 -0.47
CA ILE A 277 -0.86 24.67 0.66
C ILE A 277 -0.51 25.38 1.97
N ALA A 278 0.59 26.12 2.03
CA ALA A 278 1.01 26.88 3.21
C ALA A 278 -0.04 27.93 3.61
N SER A 279 -0.66 28.61 2.63
CA SER A 279 -1.67 29.65 2.87
C SER A 279 -2.90 29.15 3.61
N LEU A 280 -3.22 27.86 3.53
CA LEU A 280 -4.34 27.25 4.29
C LEU A 280 -4.12 27.36 5.81
N ALA A 281 -2.87 27.20 6.25
CA ALA A 281 -2.49 27.32 7.66
C ALA A 281 -2.16 28.76 8.06
N LEU A 282 -1.37 29.45 7.25
CA LEU A 282 -0.74 30.73 7.62
C LEU A 282 -1.71 31.90 7.43
N ASP A 283 -2.41 31.95 6.31
CA ASP A 283 -3.26 33.08 5.92
C ASP A 283 -4.75 32.81 6.19
N ALA A 284 -5.28 31.71 5.63
CA ALA A 284 -6.68 31.36 5.74
C ALA A 284 -7.04 30.81 7.13
N LYS A 285 -6.08 30.19 7.84
CA LYS A 285 -6.23 29.61 9.19
C LYS A 285 -7.36 28.58 9.26
N VAL A 286 -7.50 27.78 8.22
CA VAL A 286 -8.57 26.79 8.07
C VAL A 286 -8.16 25.39 8.48
N THR A 287 -6.92 25.22 8.94
CA THR A 287 -6.34 23.93 9.34
C THR A 287 -6.11 23.85 10.84
N PRO A 288 -6.13 22.64 11.46
CA PRO A 288 -5.73 22.46 12.85
C PRO A 288 -4.28 22.90 13.11
N PRO A 289 -3.91 23.25 14.37
CA PRO A 289 -2.56 23.67 14.71
C PRO A 289 -1.46 22.64 14.46
N ASP A 290 -1.80 21.36 14.37
CA ASP A 290 -0.88 20.26 14.08
C ASP A 290 -0.76 19.94 12.58
N PHE A 291 -1.37 20.74 11.70
CA PHE A 291 -1.16 20.65 10.26
C PHE A 291 0.32 20.91 9.94
N GLY A 292 0.93 20.05 9.14
CA GLY A 292 2.39 20.00 8.91
C GLY A 292 3.11 18.89 9.72
N THR A 293 2.49 18.37 10.79
CA THR A 293 3.11 17.38 11.67
C THR A 293 2.22 16.17 11.97
N VAL A 294 0.92 16.24 11.67
CA VAL A 294 -0.05 15.20 11.96
C VAL A 294 0.11 14.00 11.01
N ASP A 295 0.06 12.80 11.57
CA ASP A 295 0.07 11.57 10.80
C ASP A 295 -1.33 11.13 10.34
N GLN A 296 -1.38 10.07 9.54
CA GLN A 296 -2.62 9.56 8.95
C GLN A 296 -3.64 9.13 10.01
N ALA A 297 -3.21 8.47 11.08
CA ALA A 297 -4.11 8.04 12.15
C ALA A 297 -4.71 9.23 12.91
N GLY A 298 -3.87 10.23 13.20
CA GLY A 298 -4.28 11.47 13.87
C GLY A 298 -5.32 12.25 13.09
N VAL A 299 -5.11 12.45 11.79
CA VAL A 299 -6.03 13.22 10.95
C VAL A 299 -7.34 12.47 10.69
N ARG A 300 -7.31 11.15 10.54
CA ARG A 300 -8.52 10.32 10.44
C ARG A 300 -9.36 10.38 11.71
N ALA A 301 -8.72 10.36 12.88
CA ALA A 301 -9.41 10.53 14.17
C ALA A 301 -9.99 11.96 14.31
N GLN A 302 -9.34 13.00 13.81
CA GLN A 302 -9.92 14.36 13.77
C GLN A 302 -11.18 14.43 12.89
N PHE A 303 -11.16 13.76 11.73
CA PHE A 303 -12.28 13.74 10.80
C PHE A 303 -13.45 12.87 11.30
N LYS A 304 -13.19 11.61 11.65
CA LYS A 304 -14.21 10.61 11.98
C LYS A 304 -14.64 10.66 13.43
N ASP A 305 -13.65 10.54 14.36
CA ASP A 305 -14.00 10.28 15.78
C ASP A 305 -14.31 11.56 16.54
N ARG A 306 -13.52 12.62 16.31
CA ARG A 306 -13.69 13.93 16.99
C ARG A 306 -14.60 14.86 16.21
N GLN A 307 -14.75 14.66 14.90
CA GLN A 307 -15.48 15.53 13.99
C GLN A 307 -15.07 17.01 14.11
N THR A 308 -13.78 17.24 14.24
CA THR A 308 -13.16 18.58 14.34
C THR A 308 -12.54 19.04 13.01
N VAL A 309 -12.65 18.23 11.96
CA VAL A 309 -12.21 18.54 10.59
C VAL A 309 -13.37 18.26 9.64
N ALA A 310 -13.75 19.24 8.82
CA ALA A 310 -14.86 19.13 7.89
C ALA A 310 -14.47 18.45 6.56
N MET A 311 -13.27 18.73 6.06
CA MET A 311 -12.74 18.19 4.80
C MET A 311 -11.35 17.58 5.02
N LEU A 312 -11.14 16.39 4.45
CA LEU A 312 -9.91 15.61 4.62
C LEU A 312 -9.41 15.09 3.28
N MET A 313 -8.17 15.43 2.88
CA MET A 313 -7.50 14.67 1.83
C MET A 313 -7.04 13.32 2.37
N SER A 314 -7.47 12.22 1.72
CA SER A 314 -7.12 10.87 2.16
C SER A 314 -7.10 9.85 1.03
N THR A 315 -6.51 8.69 1.31
CA THR A 315 -6.52 7.55 0.40
C THR A 315 -7.86 6.81 0.45
N PRO A 316 -8.27 6.14 -0.63
CA PRO A 316 -9.54 5.39 -0.68
C PRO A 316 -9.62 4.21 0.31
N GLY A 317 -8.49 3.77 0.86
CA GLY A 317 -8.46 2.77 1.93
C GLY A 317 -9.16 3.19 3.22
N PHE A 318 -9.58 4.47 3.36
CA PHE A 318 -10.40 4.94 4.48
C PHE A 318 -11.91 4.73 4.27
N ILE A 319 -12.37 4.54 3.02
CA ILE A 319 -13.80 4.38 2.69
C ILE A 319 -14.45 3.22 3.46
N PRO A 320 -13.87 2.00 3.51
CA PRO A 320 -14.49 0.87 4.23
C PRO A 320 -14.72 1.15 5.71
N ASP A 321 -13.82 1.88 6.37
CA ASP A 321 -13.95 2.23 7.78
C ASP A 321 -15.07 3.25 8.02
N LEU A 322 -15.28 4.19 7.10
CA LEU A 322 -16.37 5.16 7.17
C LEU A 322 -17.72 4.51 6.84
N GLU A 323 -17.79 3.71 5.76
CA GLU A 323 -18.99 2.97 5.37
C GLU A 323 -19.44 1.99 6.47
N GLY A 324 -18.49 1.26 7.07
CA GLY A 324 -18.76 0.28 8.13
C GLY A 324 -19.23 0.87 9.47
N SER A 325 -19.10 2.19 9.65
CA SER A 325 -19.54 2.92 10.83
C SER A 325 -20.74 3.85 10.60
N ASP A 326 -21.38 3.78 9.41
CA ASP A 326 -22.46 4.70 8.99
C ASP A 326 -22.08 6.19 9.16
N PHE A 327 -20.80 6.52 8.98
CA PHE A 327 -20.31 7.89 9.10
C PHE A 327 -20.84 8.76 7.94
N PRO A 328 -21.38 9.98 8.22
CA PRO A 328 -21.92 10.85 7.17
C PRO A 328 -20.82 11.50 6.33
N PHE A 329 -20.51 10.96 5.16
CA PHE A 329 -19.46 11.49 4.28
C PHE A 329 -19.80 11.33 2.80
N VAL A 330 -19.15 12.15 2.00
CA VAL A 330 -19.07 12.01 0.55
C VAL A 330 -17.62 12.17 0.10
N VAL A 331 -17.23 11.41 -0.92
CA VAL A 331 -15.95 11.58 -1.62
C VAL A 331 -16.17 12.48 -2.82
N VAL A 332 -15.31 13.47 -2.96
CA VAL A 332 -15.38 14.48 -4.03
C VAL A 332 -13.99 14.68 -4.66
N PRO A 333 -13.90 15.27 -5.88
CA PRO A 333 -12.61 15.55 -6.48
C PRO A 333 -11.80 16.57 -5.65
N PRO A 334 -10.46 16.51 -5.69
CA PRO A 334 -9.59 17.58 -5.22
C PRO A 334 -9.91 18.90 -5.92
N PRO A 335 -9.59 20.07 -5.32
CA PRO A 335 -9.78 21.35 -5.98
C PRO A 335 -8.83 21.49 -7.19
N MET A 336 -9.27 22.26 -8.19
CA MET A 336 -8.45 22.66 -9.32
C MET A 336 -7.65 23.92 -8.98
N GLY A 337 -6.41 23.96 -9.40
CA GLY A 337 -5.55 25.15 -9.31
C GLY A 337 -5.47 25.91 -10.63
N ASP A 338 -4.36 26.64 -10.83
CA ASP A 338 -4.16 27.50 -12.00
C ASP A 338 -3.99 26.72 -13.32
N ALA A 339 -3.70 25.42 -13.26
CA ALA A 339 -3.70 24.56 -14.44
C ALA A 339 -5.11 24.28 -15.00
N ASP A 340 -6.17 24.71 -14.30
CA ASP A 340 -7.59 24.57 -14.68
C ASP A 340 -7.98 23.12 -15.11
N LYS A 341 -7.49 22.16 -14.37
CA LYS A 341 -7.81 20.74 -14.59
C LYS A 341 -7.82 19.97 -13.27
N LEU A 342 -8.62 18.91 -13.23
CA LEU A 342 -8.57 17.95 -12.13
C LEU A 342 -7.22 17.24 -12.12
N VAL A 343 -6.71 17.03 -10.92
CA VAL A 343 -5.53 16.19 -10.69
C VAL A 343 -5.74 15.35 -9.45
N THR A 344 -5.25 14.13 -9.48
CA THR A 344 -5.03 13.29 -8.32
C THR A 344 -3.62 12.71 -8.36
N ASN A 345 -3.19 12.16 -7.27
CA ASN A 345 -1.96 11.39 -7.16
C ASN A 345 -2.22 10.19 -6.28
N GLY A 346 -1.28 9.27 -6.23
CA GLY A 346 -1.38 8.11 -5.36
C GLY A 346 -0.22 7.15 -5.54
N ALA A 347 -0.16 6.17 -4.66
CA ALA A 347 0.77 5.06 -4.78
C ALA A 347 0.18 3.95 -5.64
N PHE A 348 1.04 3.24 -6.36
CA PHE A 348 0.69 2.02 -7.07
C PHE A 348 1.11 0.80 -6.27
N GLY A 349 0.20 -0.17 -6.18
CA GLY A 349 0.53 -1.52 -5.76
C GLY A 349 0.84 -2.36 -6.98
N LEU A 350 1.95 -3.08 -6.93
CA LEU A 350 2.46 -3.91 -8.01
C LEU A 350 2.80 -5.29 -7.46
N PHE A 351 2.73 -6.34 -8.29
CA PHE A 351 3.34 -7.62 -8.02
C PHE A 351 4.59 -7.80 -8.88
N ALA A 352 5.74 -7.96 -8.24
CA ALA A 352 7.00 -8.28 -8.90
C ALA A 352 7.28 -9.79 -8.76
N VAL A 353 7.75 -10.39 -9.83
CA VAL A 353 8.15 -11.81 -9.89
C VAL A 353 9.67 -11.88 -9.85
N VAL A 354 10.20 -12.74 -8.99
CA VAL A 354 11.65 -12.96 -8.87
C VAL A 354 12.09 -13.90 -9.98
N ASP A 355 13.18 -13.54 -10.66
CA ASP A 355 13.81 -14.38 -11.66
C ASP A 355 14.67 -15.44 -10.97
N VAL A 356 14.19 -16.69 -10.96
CA VAL A 356 14.88 -17.84 -10.38
C VAL A 356 15.23 -18.86 -11.47
N GLU A 357 16.20 -19.73 -11.22
CA GLU A 357 16.62 -20.77 -12.20
C GLU A 357 15.47 -21.75 -12.56
N ASP A 358 14.50 -21.93 -11.68
CA ASP A 358 13.33 -22.80 -11.89
C ASP A 358 12.25 -22.06 -12.72
N GLU A 359 12.25 -22.30 -14.02
CA GLU A 359 11.33 -21.70 -14.98
C GLU A 359 9.85 -22.06 -14.70
N ALA A 360 9.59 -23.21 -14.07
CA ALA A 360 8.23 -23.59 -13.66
C ALA A 360 7.71 -22.67 -12.54
N LYS A 361 8.54 -22.34 -11.56
CA LYS A 361 8.21 -21.38 -10.50
C LYS A 361 7.99 -19.97 -11.05
N VAL A 362 8.84 -19.52 -11.96
CA VAL A 362 8.67 -18.18 -12.60
C VAL A 362 7.34 -18.11 -13.35
N THR A 363 7.03 -19.15 -14.16
CA THR A 363 5.76 -19.23 -14.89
C THR A 363 4.55 -19.28 -13.95
N ALA A 364 4.60 -20.06 -12.89
CA ALA A 364 3.54 -20.16 -11.89
C ALA A 364 3.32 -18.81 -11.16
N ALA A 365 4.41 -18.10 -10.81
CA ALA A 365 4.34 -16.79 -10.17
C ALA A 365 3.72 -15.73 -11.09
N HIS A 366 4.07 -15.72 -12.39
CA HIS A 366 3.42 -14.83 -13.35
C HIS A 366 1.93 -15.15 -13.53
N LYS A 367 1.56 -16.43 -13.55
CA LYS A 367 0.17 -16.86 -13.63
C LYS A 367 -0.65 -16.42 -12.42
N LEU A 368 -0.07 -16.52 -11.21
CA LEU A 368 -0.68 -15.97 -10.00
C LEU A 368 -0.84 -14.45 -10.08
N ALA A 369 0.20 -13.72 -10.51
CA ALA A 369 0.16 -12.27 -10.64
C ALA A 369 -0.88 -11.80 -11.67
N ASP A 370 -1.00 -12.49 -12.81
CA ASP A 370 -2.03 -12.22 -13.82
C ASP A 370 -3.44 -12.39 -13.24
N TYR A 371 -3.70 -13.51 -12.53
CA TYR A 371 -4.97 -13.74 -11.85
C TYR A 371 -5.28 -12.66 -10.80
N LEU A 372 -4.33 -12.37 -9.90
CA LEU A 372 -4.52 -11.41 -8.81
C LEU A 372 -4.73 -9.97 -9.28
N THR A 373 -4.31 -9.63 -10.50
CA THR A 373 -4.52 -8.29 -11.11
C THR A 373 -5.72 -8.22 -12.04
N GLY A 374 -6.28 -9.37 -12.43
CA GLY A 374 -7.37 -9.48 -13.38
C GLY A 374 -8.75 -9.16 -12.82
N SER A 375 -9.77 -9.22 -13.69
CA SER A 375 -11.17 -9.10 -13.30
C SER A 375 -11.73 -10.38 -12.68
N GLN A 376 -11.11 -11.55 -12.95
CA GLN A 376 -11.59 -12.84 -12.46
C GLN A 376 -11.51 -12.92 -10.93
N VAL A 377 -10.38 -12.53 -10.33
CA VAL A 377 -10.25 -12.55 -8.86
C VAL A 377 -11.29 -11.68 -8.17
N ALA A 378 -11.67 -10.57 -8.79
CA ALA A 378 -12.69 -9.68 -8.24
C ALA A 378 -14.12 -10.26 -8.33
N GLN A 379 -14.37 -11.17 -9.27
CA GLN A 379 -15.61 -11.95 -9.36
C GLN A 379 -15.60 -13.11 -8.36
N ASP A 380 -14.45 -13.74 -8.14
CA ASP A 380 -14.28 -14.87 -7.24
C ASP A 380 -14.28 -14.45 -5.76
N VAL A 381 -13.78 -13.25 -5.46
CA VAL A 381 -13.59 -12.74 -4.09
C VAL A 381 -14.20 -11.35 -3.93
N GLU A 382 -15.39 -11.30 -3.35
CA GLU A 382 -16.05 -10.03 -3.03
C GLU A 382 -15.15 -9.17 -2.12
N GLY A 383 -14.96 -7.90 -2.50
CA GLY A 383 -14.12 -6.96 -1.76
C GLY A 383 -12.62 -7.16 -1.95
N TRP A 384 -12.19 -7.94 -2.97
CA TRP A 384 -10.77 -8.07 -3.32
C TRP A 384 -10.10 -6.72 -3.55
N GLN A 385 -10.76 -5.82 -4.27
CA GLN A 385 -10.24 -4.50 -4.59
C GLN A 385 -10.51 -3.50 -3.46
N LEU A 386 -9.47 -3.10 -2.75
CA LEU A 386 -9.51 -2.02 -1.73
C LEU A 386 -9.19 -0.63 -2.33
N ALA A 387 -8.78 -0.58 -3.59
CA ALA A 387 -8.52 0.62 -4.38
C ALA A 387 -8.79 0.31 -5.87
N PRO A 388 -8.98 1.32 -6.73
CA PRO A 388 -9.24 1.09 -8.15
C PRO A 388 -8.20 0.19 -8.81
N GLY A 389 -8.65 -0.84 -9.51
CA GLY A 389 -7.81 -1.72 -10.32
C GLY A 389 -7.23 -0.99 -11.53
N LEU A 390 -6.12 -1.50 -12.05
CA LEU A 390 -5.43 -0.92 -13.20
C LEU A 390 -5.74 -1.62 -14.52
N ARG A 391 -6.63 -2.60 -14.51
CA ARG A 391 -7.23 -3.19 -15.70
C ARG A 391 -8.61 -2.59 -15.96
N ARG A 392 -8.89 -2.21 -17.22
CA ARG A 392 -10.18 -1.62 -17.65
C ARG A 392 -11.35 -2.55 -17.40
N SER A 393 -11.14 -3.86 -17.54
CA SER A 393 -12.14 -4.89 -17.27
C SER A 393 -12.46 -5.05 -15.77
N ASN A 394 -11.60 -4.57 -14.87
CA ASN A 394 -11.80 -4.70 -13.43
C ASN A 394 -12.54 -3.48 -12.85
N THR A 395 -13.87 -3.52 -12.93
CA THR A 395 -14.77 -2.45 -12.42
C THR A 395 -15.32 -2.74 -11.03
N SER A 396 -14.85 -3.79 -10.36
CA SER A 396 -15.40 -4.28 -9.10
C SER A 396 -15.24 -3.33 -7.91
N TYR A 397 -14.34 -2.35 -8.02
CA TYR A 397 -14.14 -1.35 -6.97
C TYR A 397 -15.30 -0.34 -6.87
N ALA A 398 -15.91 0.06 -8.00
CA ALA A 398 -16.91 1.11 -8.11
C ALA A 398 -18.32 0.63 -7.68
N THR A 399 -18.47 0.18 -6.44
CA THR A 399 -19.71 -0.42 -5.91
C THR A 399 -20.61 0.56 -5.16
N THR A 400 -20.12 1.75 -4.82
CA THR A 400 -20.86 2.82 -4.16
C THR A 400 -20.57 4.16 -4.83
N PRO A 401 -21.44 5.19 -4.68
CA PRO A 401 -21.17 6.51 -5.26
C PRO A 401 -19.82 7.10 -4.88
N ASN A 402 -19.36 6.89 -3.64
CA ASN A 402 -18.05 7.35 -3.18
C ASN A 402 -16.91 6.65 -3.91
N ARG A 403 -17.02 5.34 -4.14
CA ARG A 403 -16.01 4.56 -4.86
C ARG A 403 -16.02 4.84 -6.36
N GLU A 404 -17.20 5.17 -6.94
CA GLU A 404 -17.29 5.62 -8.34
C GLU A 404 -16.50 6.91 -8.59
N VAL A 405 -16.55 7.87 -7.67
CA VAL A 405 -15.76 9.11 -7.77
C VAL A 405 -14.27 8.78 -7.79
N VAL A 406 -13.80 7.95 -6.86
CA VAL A 406 -12.39 7.54 -6.81
C VAL A 406 -11.97 6.82 -8.09
N ALA A 407 -12.81 5.91 -8.62
CA ALA A 407 -12.52 5.19 -9.85
C ALA A 407 -12.38 6.14 -11.06
N LYS A 408 -13.25 7.16 -11.17
CA LYS A 408 -13.17 8.19 -12.22
C LYS A 408 -11.91 9.06 -12.08
N LEU A 409 -11.48 9.35 -10.84
CA LEU A 409 -10.29 10.17 -10.59
C LEU A 409 -9.00 9.52 -11.11
N VAL A 410 -8.95 8.20 -11.29
CA VAL A 410 -7.77 7.51 -11.85
C VAL A 410 -7.33 8.10 -13.20
N GLU A 411 -8.29 8.55 -14.02
CA GLU A 411 -8.00 9.16 -15.32
C GLU A 411 -7.29 10.53 -15.23
N TYR A 412 -7.38 11.18 -14.06
CA TYR A 412 -6.75 12.48 -13.78
C TYR A 412 -5.46 12.34 -12.98
N GLY A 413 -4.92 11.13 -12.92
CA GLY A 413 -3.72 10.81 -12.15
C GLY A 413 -2.47 11.51 -12.69
N VAL A 414 -1.74 12.14 -11.79
CA VAL A 414 -0.42 12.71 -12.02
C VAL A 414 0.57 11.87 -11.23
N TYR A 415 1.42 11.15 -11.93
CA TYR A 415 2.35 10.23 -11.32
C TYR A 415 3.78 10.60 -11.73
N GLU A 416 4.66 10.59 -10.74
CA GLU A 416 6.08 10.81 -10.97
C GLU A 416 6.74 9.55 -11.57
N ALA A 417 7.82 9.76 -12.29
CA ALA A 417 8.68 8.66 -12.70
C ALA A 417 9.15 7.87 -11.47
N PRO A 418 9.18 6.54 -11.51
CA PRO A 418 9.62 5.73 -10.38
C PRO A 418 11.14 5.89 -10.20
N VAL A 419 11.54 6.72 -9.23
CA VAL A 419 12.95 6.93 -8.85
C VAL A 419 13.13 6.52 -7.39
N ALA A 420 14.04 5.60 -7.14
CA ALA A 420 14.35 5.11 -5.80
C ALA A 420 15.40 6.00 -5.11
N THR A 421 14.99 7.18 -4.68
CA THR A 421 15.85 8.07 -3.88
C THR A 421 16.19 7.48 -2.52
N SER A 422 17.32 7.90 -1.94
CA SER A 422 17.73 7.48 -0.59
C SER A 422 16.76 7.98 0.48
N ALA A 423 16.74 7.29 1.63
CA ALA A 423 15.96 7.74 2.78
C ALA A 423 16.44 9.11 3.29
N GLU A 424 17.70 9.44 3.10
CA GLU A 424 18.29 10.72 3.50
C GLU A 424 17.68 11.87 2.69
N ILE A 425 17.66 11.78 1.36
CA ILE A 425 17.05 12.79 0.49
C ILE A 425 15.55 12.91 0.77
N GLY A 426 14.87 11.79 0.98
CA GLY A 426 13.45 11.80 1.35
C GLY A 426 13.19 12.55 2.66
N GLN A 427 14.06 12.39 3.67
CA GLN A 427 13.95 13.13 4.94
C GLN A 427 14.21 14.63 4.77
N GLN A 428 15.23 15.01 4.01
CA GLN A 428 15.53 16.41 3.73
C GLN A 428 14.39 17.08 2.96
N TYR A 429 13.86 16.43 1.95
CA TYR A 429 12.72 16.91 1.19
C TYR A 429 11.45 17.05 2.07
N GLY A 430 11.16 16.06 2.91
CA GLY A 430 10.05 16.14 3.86
C GLY A 430 10.21 17.27 4.88
N ALA A 431 11.42 17.54 5.36
CA ALA A 431 11.71 18.67 6.24
C ALA A 431 11.52 20.01 5.53
N ALA A 432 11.91 20.13 4.26
CA ALA A 432 11.68 21.30 3.45
C ALA A 432 10.18 21.59 3.25
N LEU A 433 9.37 20.56 2.93
CA LEU A 433 7.91 20.71 2.84
C LEU A 433 7.30 21.14 4.18
N GLN A 434 7.77 20.59 5.29
CA GLN A 434 7.30 20.93 6.61
C GLN A 434 7.62 22.40 6.97
N SER A 435 8.84 22.87 6.67
CA SER A 435 9.24 24.26 6.94
C SER A 435 8.36 25.27 6.20
N ILE A 436 7.93 24.95 4.99
CA ILE A 436 6.99 25.77 4.21
C ILE A 436 5.62 25.85 4.90
N ILE A 437 5.06 24.68 5.26
CA ILE A 437 3.73 24.61 5.91
C ILE A 437 3.73 25.34 7.26
N LEU A 438 4.84 25.28 8.00
CA LEU A 438 4.98 25.96 9.29
C LEU A 438 5.34 27.45 9.16
N GLY A 439 5.64 27.94 7.95
CA GLY A 439 6.01 29.33 7.70
C GLY A 439 7.42 29.68 8.15
N GLU A 440 8.29 28.70 8.29
CA GLU A 440 9.71 28.88 8.63
C GLU A 440 10.54 29.32 7.43
N GLN A 441 10.13 28.87 6.21
CA GLN A 441 10.71 29.25 4.91
C GLN A 441 9.60 29.52 3.90
N THR A 442 9.87 30.32 2.88
CA THR A 442 9.02 30.39 1.68
C THR A 442 9.18 29.12 0.84
N ALA A 443 8.20 28.82 0.00
CA ALA A 443 8.30 27.65 -0.89
C ALA A 443 9.51 27.74 -1.82
N GLN A 444 9.81 28.93 -2.37
CA GLN A 444 10.98 29.12 -3.23
C GLN A 444 12.29 28.86 -2.48
N GLU A 445 12.47 29.45 -1.26
CA GLU A 445 13.68 29.24 -0.47
C GLU A 445 13.91 27.77 -0.13
N ALA A 446 12.89 27.08 0.36
CA ALA A 446 13.01 25.69 0.77
C ALA A 446 13.30 24.77 -0.43
N MET A 447 12.65 25.01 -1.58
CA MET A 447 12.85 24.17 -2.77
C MET A 447 14.20 24.46 -3.46
N ASP A 448 14.67 25.70 -3.46
CA ASP A 448 16.01 26.04 -3.97
C ASP A 448 17.13 25.50 -3.06
N GLU A 449 16.91 25.43 -1.76
CA GLU A 449 17.87 24.87 -0.81
C GLU A 449 18.06 23.35 -1.02
N ILE A 450 16.97 22.59 -1.21
CA ILE A 450 17.03 21.13 -1.38
C ILE A 450 17.43 20.73 -2.81
N ALA A 451 17.16 21.53 -3.83
CA ALA A 451 17.36 21.19 -5.24
C ALA A 451 18.76 20.66 -5.57
N PRO A 452 19.88 21.25 -5.10
CA PRO A 452 21.22 20.73 -5.40
C PRO A 452 21.46 19.30 -4.86
N ALA A 453 21.00 19.03 -3.63
CA ALA A 453 21.17 17.70 -3.02
C ALA A 453 20.28 16.67 -3.69
N TYR A 454 19.04 17.02 -4.01
CA TYR A 454 18.12 16.16 -4.73
C TYR A 454 18.64 15.83 -6.14
N GLN A 455 19.15 16.85 -6.87
CA GLN A 455 19.72 16.65 -8.21
C GLN A 455 20.96 15.75 -8.18
N ALA A 456 21.85 15.93 -7.19
CA ALA A 456 23.04 15.09 -7.04
C ALA A 456 22.68 13.62 -6.81
N GLU A 457 21.60 13.35 -6.08
CA GLU A 457 21.07 11.99 -5.91
C GLU A 457 20.54 11.42 -7.24
N LEU A 458 19.77 12.21 -8.01
CA LEU A 458 19.28 11.79 -9.32
C LEU A 458 20.42 11.51 -10.30
N ASP A 459 21.43 12.36 -10.31
CA ASP A 459 22.62 12.18 -11.17
C ASP A 459 23.39 10.89 -10.82
N ALA A 460 23.46 10.55 -9.53
CA ALA A 460 24.10 9.31 -9.07
C ALA A 460 23.30 8.05 -9.45
N LEU A 461 21.97 8.15 -9.44
CA LEU A 461 21.08 7.04 -9.83
C LEU A 461 21.05 6.77 -11.34
N ASN A 462 21.44 7.76 -12.16
CA ASN A 462 21.45 7.69 -13.63
C ASN A 462 22.84 7.35 -14.22
N GLN A 463 23.87 7.16 -13.39
CA GLN A 463 25.20 6.70 -13.80
C GLN A 463 25.30 5.17 -13.78
#